data_c1dbdc2caeb7c3b470d663dafea23160
#
_entry.id   c1dbdc2caeb7c3b470d663dafea23160
#
_cell.length_a   1.000
_cell.length_b   1.000
_cell.length_c   1.000
_cell.angle_alpha   90.00
_cell.angle_beta   90.00
_cell.angle_gamma   90.00
#
_symmetry.space_group_name_H-M   'P 1'
#
loop_
_entity.id
_entity.type
_entity.pdbx_description
1 polymer ?
#
loop_
_entity_poly.entity_id
_entity_poly.type
_entity_poly.pdbx_seq_one_letter_code
_entity_poly.pdbx_strand_id
1 'polypeptide(L)'
;MTRAAELPDDSSTDPESDAQGSSPNRLLPLLLAMAMFVLVVDTTIMNVSISAVAESLDTSVSSVQSAIALEALVSAAFILINSKLGDLMGRKRAYVIGLVAYAVGALAMTLAQSVTAIVIFWALIGGLGASLLLPAMQSLIHGNFEGAARAKVYALVGASMAIAAAIGPLIGGVITTFWSWRV
;
A
#
# COMPACT_ATOMS: atom_id res chain seq x y z
N MET A 1 53.37 -54.95 25.40
CA MET A 1 53.21 -53.52 25.81
C MET A 1 52.59 -52.77 24.66
N THR A 2 51.28 -52.72 24.63
CA THR A 2 50.51 -52.07 23.53
C THR A 2 49.65 -50.98 24.18
N ARG A 3 50.04 -49.76 23.94
CA ARG A 3 49.38 -48.54 24.47
C ARG A 3 48.15 -48.24 23.58
N ALA A 4 46.97 -48.43 24.14
CA ALA A 4 45.74 -48.01 23.54
C ALA A 4 45.73 -46.48 23.43
N ALA A 5 45.54 -45.96 22.22
CA ALA A 5 45.29 -44.54 21.98
C ALA A 5 43.86 -44.25 22.29
N GLU A 6 43.66 -43.38 23.28
CA GLU A 6 42.40 -42.80 23.69
C GLU A 6 41.99 -41.77 22.62
N LEU A 7 40.84 -42.00 21.93
CA LEU A 7 40.21 -41.03 21.04
C LEU A 7 39.52 -39.93 21.89
N PRO A 8 39.65 -38.68 21.53
CA PRO A 8 38.89 -37.63 22.23
C PRO A 8 37.42 -37.75 21.90
N ASP A 9 36.63 -37.74 22.96
CA ASP A 9 35.15 -37.67 22.93
C ASP A 9 34.74 -36.30 22.40
N ASP A 10 34.30 -36.29 21.13
CA ASP A 10 33.73 -35.12 20.44
C ASP A 10 32.19 -35.16 20.55
N SER A 11 31.67 -35.10 21.77
CA SER A 11 30.25 -35.05 22.09
C SER A 11 29.83 -33.71 22.72
N SER A 12 30.11 -32.58 22.03
CA SER A 12 29.56 -31.29 22.44
C SER A 12 29.35 -30.34 21.24
N THR A 13 28.65 -30.83 20.24
CA THR A 13 27.97 -29.93 19.31
C THR A 13 26.48 -29.99 19.63
N ASP A 14 26.06 -29.12 20.58
CA ASP A 14 24.67 -28.80 20.80
C ASP A 14 24.08 -28.18 19.55
N PRO A 15 23.08 -28.84 18.87
CA PRO A 15 22.42 -28.29 17.69
C PRO A 15 21.36 -27.23 18.04
N GLU A 16 21.27 -26.80 19.28
CA GLU A 16 20.19 -25.92 19.75
C GLU A 16 20.50 -24.41 19.75
N SER A 17 21.68 -23.96 19.31
CA SER A 17 22.01 -22.54 19.40
C SER A 17 21.69 -21.71 18.13
N ASP A 18 21.28 -22.33 17.02
CA ASP A 18 21.00 -21.60 15.77
C ASP A 18 19.51 -21.38 15.43
N ALA A 19 18.60 -21.68 16.37
CA ALA A 19 17.17 -21.45 16.19
C ALA A 19 16.70 -20.11 16.75
N GLN A 20 17.51 -19.06 16.72
CA GLN A 20 17.01 -17.67 16.86
C GLN A 20 16.60 -17.12 15.50
N GLY A 21 15.74 -17.86 14.81
CA GLY A 21 14.95 -17.33 13.71
C GLY A 21 14.07 -16.22 14.27
N SER A 22 14.36 -14.98 13.90
CA SER A 22 13.52 -13.81 14.15
C SER A 22 12.07 -14.18 13.87
N SER A 23 11.23 -14.17 14.90
CA SER A 23 9.80 -14.45 14.77
C SER A 23 9.24 -13.56 13.64
N PRO A 24 8.57 -14.11 12.62
CA PRO A 24 8.10 -13.33 11.50
C PRO A 24 7.24 -12.21 12.06
N ASN A 25 7.63 -10.97 11.76
CA ASN A 25 6.94 -9.78 12.27
C ASN A 25 5.47 -9.82 11.79
N ARG A 26 4.58 -10.35 12.63
CA ARG A 26 3.16 -10.59 12.31
C ARG A 26 2.41 -9.30 11.99
N LEU A 27 2.96 -8.16 12.40
CA LEU A 27 2.39 -6.85 12.12
C LEU A 27 2.63 -6.39 10.68
N LEU A 28 3.75 -6.78 10.07
CA LEU A 28 4.06 -6.33 8.70
C LEU A 28 2.99 -6.72 7.67
N PRO A 29 2.52 -8.00 7.58
CA PRO A 29 1.45 -8.35 6.67
C PRO A 29 0.16 -7.57 6.89
N LEU A 30 -0.20 -7.36 8.16
CA LEU A 30 -1.40 -6.60 8.51
C LEU A 30 -1.29 -5.14 8.09
N LEU A 31 -0.15 -4.48 8.36
CA LEU A 31 0.09 -3.10 7.95
C LEU A 31 0.06 -2.93 6.42
N LEU A 32 0.63 -3.89 5.67
CA LEU A 32 0.59 -3.88 4.21
C LEU A 32 -0.85 -4.07 3.69
N ALA A 33 -1.60 -4.99 4.29
CA ALA A 33 -3.00 -5.23 3.94
C ALA A 33 -3.89 -4.02 4.25
N MET A 34 -3.70 -3.37 5.40
CA MET A 34 -4.44 -2.15 5.78
C MET A 34 -4.15 -0.98 4.84
N ALA A 35 -2.90 -0.76 4.45
CA ALA A 35 -2.57 0.32 3.53
C ALA A 35 -3.20 0.09 2.15
N MET A 36 -3.18 -1.14 1.63
CA MET A 36 -3.85 -1.47 0.38
C MET A 36 -5.37 -1.38 0.49
N PHE A 37 -5.93 -1.77 1.63
CA PHE A 37 -7.35 -1.59 1.91
C PHE A 37 -7.76 -0.11 1.78
N VAL A 38 -7.04 0.79 2.48
CA VAL A 38 -7.32 2.24 2.46
C VAL A 38 -7.20 2.80 1.04
N LEU A 39 -6.14 2.45 0.30
CA LEU A 39 -5.93 2.90 -1.07
C LEU A 39 -7.08 2.49 -2.01
N VAL A 40 -7.56 1.25 -1.89
CA VAL A 40 -8.67 0.75 -2.71
C VAL A 40 -10.01 1.37 -2.29
N VAL A 41 -10.26 1.53 -0.98
CA VAL A 41 -11.46 2.21 -0.48
C VAL A 41 -11.51 3.64 -0.99
N ASP A 42 -10.42 4.41 -0.86
CA ASP A 42 -10.35 5.80 -1.32
C ASP A 42 -10.69 5.91 -2.82
N THR A 43 -10.05 5.10 -3.66
CA THR A 43 -10.29 5.07 -5.10
C THR A 43 -11.74 4.69 -5.44
N THR A 44 -12.33 3.74 -4.71
CA THR A 44 -13.71 3.29 -4.95
C THR A 44 -14.74 4.32 -4.47
N ILE A 45 -14.51 4.97 -3.34
CA ILE A 45 -15.34 6.09 -2.86
C ILE A 45 -15.31 7.23 -3.87
N MET A 46 -14.14 7.62 -4.38
CA MET A 46 -14.02 8.67 -5.38
C MET A 46 -14.83 8.35 -6.64
N ASN A 47 -14.79 7.11 -7.13
CA ASN A 47 -15.57 6.70 -8.30
C ASN A 47 -17.10 6.81 -8.08
N VAL A 48 -17.59 6.53 -6.90
CA VAL A 48 -19.01 6.68 -6.56
C VAL A 48 -19.39 8.14 -6.34
N SER A 49 -18.45 8.95 -5.86
CA SER A 49 -18.67 10.37 -5.50
C SER A 49 -18.60 11.34 -6.67
N ILE A 50 -18.31 10.86 -7.91
CA ILE A 50 -18.09 11.74 -9.09
C ILE A 50 -19.19 12.78 -9.27
N SER A 51 -20.45 12.37 -9.22
CA SER A 51 -21.58 13.28 -9.40
C SER A 51 -21.71 14.30 -8.27
N ALA A 52 -21.51 13.88 -7.02
CA ALA A 52 -21.55 14.76 -5.85
C ALA A 52 -20.40 15.77 -5.87
N VAL A 53 -19.21 15.37 -6.31
CA VAL A 53 -18.04 16.25 -6.48
C VAL A 53 -18.31 17.26 -7.60
N ALA A 54 -18.84 16.81 -8.75
CA ALA A 54 -19.14 17.67 -9.88
C ALA A 54 -20.19 18.75 -9.53
N GLU A 55 -21.25 18.37 -8.84
CA GLU A 55 -22.30 19.27 -8.36
C GLU A 55 -21.74 20.27 -7.31
N SER A 56 -20.99 19.78 -6.34
CA SER A 56 -20.41 20.60 -5.26
C SER A 56 -19.39 21.63 -5.74
N LEU A 57 -18.68 21.36 -6.83
CA LEU A 57 -17.66 22.25 -7.42
C LEU A 57 -18.14 23.02 -8.64
N ASP A 58 -19.44 22.95 -8.95
CA ASP A 58 -20.05 23.56 -10.15
C ASP A 58 -19.26 23.24 -11.42
N THR A 59 -18.99 21.94 -11.64
CA THR A 59 -18.17 21.47 -12.74
C THR A 59 -18.80 20.28 -13.46
N SER A 60 -18.21 19.88 -14.59
CA SER A 60 -18.72 18.73 -15.33
C SER A 60 -18.23 17.40 -14.73
N VAL A 61 -19.06 16.36 -14.83
CA VAL A 61 -18.70 14.96 -14.50
C VAL A 61 -17.41 14.55 -15.26
N SER A 62 -17.28 14.96 -16.52
CA SER A 62 -16.11 14.69 -17.36
C SER A 62 -14.82 15.28 -16.77
N SER A 63 -14.89 16.48 -16.17
CA SER A 63 -13.72 17.09 -15.51
C SER A 63 -13.25 16.28 -14.30
N VAL A 64 -14.18 15.78 -13.49
CA VAL A 64 -13.86 14.92 -12.33
C VAL A 64 -13.32 13.57 -12.80
N GLN A 65 -13.93 12.96 -13.83
CA GLN A 65 -13.41 11.71 -14.42
C GLN A 65 -12.00 11.87 -14.99
N SER A 66 -11.70 13.04 -15.58
CA SER A 66 -10.36 13.33 -16.09
C SER A 66 -9.33 13.40 -14.96
N ALA A 67 -9.70 13.91 -13.78
CA ALA A 67 -8.81 13.91 -12.61
C ALA A 67 -8.53 12.48 -12.12
N ILE A 68 -9.53 11.59 -12.11
CA ILE A 68 -9.37 10.17 -11.76
C ILE A 68 -8.46 9.46 -12.78
N ALA A 69 -8.69 9.68 -14.07
CA ALA A 69 -7.86 9.12 -15.12
C ALA A 69 -6.42 9.62 -15.04
N LEU A 70 -6.22 10.89 -14.65
CA LEU A 70 -4.90 11.48 -14.48
C LEU A 70 -4.16 10.88 -13.28
N GLU A 71 -4.83 10.60 -12.15
CA GLU A 71 -4.23 9.90 -11.02
C GLU A 71 -3.67 8.54 -11.45
N ALA A 72 -4.49 7.74 -12.13
CA ALA A 72 -4.07 6.44 -12.64
C ALA A 72 -2.91 6.55 -13.64
N LEU A 73 -2.94 7.57 -14.52
CA LEU A 73 -1.88 7.83 -15.48
C LEU A 73 -0.56 8.22 -14.79
N VAL A 74 -0.61 9.13 -13.81
CA VAL A 74 0.56 9.54 -13.03
C VAL A 74 1.13 8.33 -12.28
N SER A 75 0.29 7.57 -11.62
CA SER A 75 0.70 6.35 -10.91
C SER A 75 1.38 5.37 -11.87
N ALA A 76 0.79 5.08 -13.02
CA ALA A 76 1.35 4.17 -14.02
C ALA A 76 2.66 4.70 -14.64
N ALA A 77 2.73 5.99 -14.97
CA ALA A 77 3.91 6.59 -15.60
C ALA A 77 5.13 6.58 -14.67
N PHE A 78 4.93 6.78 -13.38
CA PHE A 78 6.03 6.88 -12.41
C PHE A 78 6.36 5.57 -11.69
N ILE A 79 5.56 4.50 -11.84
CA ILE A 79 5.76 3.24 -11.12
C ILE A 79 7.16 2.62 -11.34
N LEU A 80 7.70 2.67 -12.55
CA LEU A 80 9.02 2.14 -12.87
C LEU A 80 10.14 3.00 -12.29
N ILE A 81 10.01 4.33 -12.39
CA ILE A 81 10.99 5.29 -11.86
C ILE A 81 11.02 5.18 -10.34
N ASN A 82 9.86 5.16 -9.72
CA ASN A 82 9.69 5.07 -8.27
C ASN A 82 10.07 3.70 -7.70
N SER A 83 9.91 2.62 -8.48
CA SER A 83 10.45 1.31 -8.12
C SER A 83 11.97 1.36 -7.99
N LYS A 84 12.66 1.95 -8.98
CA LYS A 84 14.11 2.11 -8.95
C LYS A 84 14.56 3.02 -7.80
N LEU A 85 13.85 4.12 -7.58
CA LEU A 85 14.11 5.04 -6.48
C LEU A 85 13.93 4.35 -5.13
N GLY A 86 12.92 3.51 -5.00
CA GLY A 86 12.66 2.69 -3.81
C GLY A 86 13.78 1.71 -3.49
N ASP A 87 14.41 1.12 -4.51
CA ASP A 87 15.58 0.26 -4.34
C ASP A 87 16.79 1.05 -3.82
N LEU A 88 16.98 2.29 -4.29
CA LEU A 88 18.09 3.17 -3.86
C LEU A 88 17.90 3.72 -2.45
N MET A 89 16.69 4.14 -2.10
CA MET A 89 16.38 4.72 -0.78
C MET A 89 16.15 3.68 0.32
N GLY A 90 15.91 2.44 -0.09
CA GLY A 90 15.48 1.35 0.79
C GLY A 90 13.95 1.18 0.85
N ARG A 91 13.52 -0.06 0.71
CA ARG A 91 12.11 -0.48 0.54
C ARG A 91 11.16 0.04 1.62
N LYS A 92 11.59 0.00 2.89
CA LYS A 92 10.79 0.50 4.01
C LYS A 92 10.57 2.01 3.95
N ARG A 93 11.64 2.77 3.62
CA ARG A 93 11.56 4.24 3.50
C ARG A 93 10.67 4.62 2.32
N ALA A 94 10.86 3.99 1.17
CA ALA A 94 10.02 4.22 -0.01
C ALA A 94 8.54 3.97 0.29
N TYR A 95 8.22 2.88 1.00
CA TYR A 95 6.85 2.56 1.41
C TYR A 95 6.26 3.64 2.32
N VAL A 96 7.00 4.08 3.35
CA VAL A 96 6.53 5.13 4.28
C VAL A 96 6.35 6.46 3.56
N ILE A 97 7.28 6.85 2.69
CA ILE A 97 7.18 8.09 1.91
C ILE A 97 5.97 8.03 0.98
N GLY A 98 5.76 6.91 0.28
CA GLY A 98 4.59 6.70 -0.56
C GLY A 98 3.28 6.81 0.21
N LEU A 99 3.22 6.18 1.40
CA LEU A 99 2.03 6.23 2.26
C LEU A 99 1.75 7.65 2.76
N VAL A 100 2.78 8.38 3.20
CA VAL A 100 2.64 9.77 3.66
C VAL A 100 2.23 10.68 2.50
N ALA A 101 2.85 10.55 1.33
CA ALA A 101 2.49 11.35 0.15
C ALA A 101 1.05 11.09 -0.28
N TYR A 102 0.62 9.82 -0.30
CA TYR A 102 -0.76 9.46 -0.59
C TYR A 102 -1.74 10.03 0.44
N ALA A 103 -1.44 9.89 1.74
CA ALA A 103 -2.27 10.42 2.82
C ALA A 103 -2.37 11.96 2.75
N VAL A 104 -1.28 12.66 2.46
CA VAL A 104 -1.28 14.12 2.27
C VAL A 104 -2.14 14.51 1.08
N GLY A 105 -2.03 13.80 -0.04
CA GLY A 105 -2.87 14.01 -1.22
C GLY A 105 -4.35 13.84 -0.92
N ALA A 106 -4.72 12.74 -0.25
CA ALA A 106 -6.09 12.45 0.15
C ALA A 106 -6.64 13.48 1.15
N LEU A 107 -5.87 13.85 2.18
CA LEU A 107 -6.27 14.88 3.14
C LEU A 107 -6.44 16.26 2.49
N ALA A 108 -5.52 16.65 1.61
CA ALA A 108 -5.62 17.92 0.90
C ALA A 108 -6.83 17.96 -0.05
N MET A 109 -7.25 16.82 -0.58
CA MET A 109 -8.47 16.70 -1.38
C MET A 109 -9.72 17.07 -0.57
N THR A 110 -9.79 16.74 0.73
CA THR A 110 -10.95 17.10 1.57
C THR A 110 -11.16 18.62 1.65
N LEU A 111 -10.09 19.39 1.47
CA LEU A 111 -10.10 20.86 1.48
C LEU A 111 -10.22 21.45 0.06
N ALA A 112 -10.29 20.63 -0.98
CA ALA A 112 -10.33 21.09 -2.36
C ALA A 112 -11.63 21.86 -2.67
N GLN A 113 -11.48 23.06 -3.27
CA GLN A 113 -12.58 23.91 -3.70
C GLN A 113 -12.65 24.07 -5.23
N SER A 114 -11.84 23.32 -5.95
CA SER A 114 -11.80 23.32 -7.41
C SER A 114 -11.26 21.99 -7.94
N VAL A 115 -11.61 21.66 -9.19
CA VAL A 115 -11.05 20.50 -9.88
C VAL A 115 -9.53 20.60 -9.98
N THR A 116 -8.98 21.80 -10.19
CA THR A 116 -7.52 22.01 -10.23
C THR A 116 -6.85 21.60 -8.92
N ALA A 117 -7.46 21.88 -7.77
CA ALA A 117 -6.95 21.44 -6.48
C ALA A 117 -6.97 19.90 -6.37
N ILE A 118 -8.05 19.25 -6.82
CA ILE A 118 -8.14 17.77 -6.89
C ILE A 118 -7.01 17.21 -7.77
N VAL A 119 -6.80 17.79 -8.95
CA VAL A 119 -5.73 17.37 -9.86
C VAL A 119 -4.35 17.49 -9.22
N ILE A 120 -4.04 18.61 -8.57
CA ILE A 120 -2.73 18.84 -7.97
C ILE A 120 -2.50 17.94 -6.75
N PHE A 121 -3.44 17.93 -5.82
CA PHE A 121 -3.23 17.24 -4.55
C PHE A 121 -3.50 15.74 -4.65
N TRP A 122 -4.64 15.35 -5.15
CA TRP A 122 -5.00 13.93 -5.21
C TRP A 122 -4.39 13.24 -6.43
N ALA A 123 -4.58 13.76 -7.64
CA ALA A 123 -4.11 13.06 -8.83
C ALA A 123 -2.57 13.09 -8.98
N LEU A 124 -1.90 14.24 -8.75
CA LEU A 124 -0.45 14.31 -8.88
C LEU A 124 0.25 13.80 -7.61
N ILE A 125 -0.01 14.37 -6.45
CA ILE A 125 0.71 14.00 -5.21
C ILE A 125 0.27 12.62 -4.75
N GLY A 126 -1.03 12.32 -4.73
CA GLY A 126 -1.57 11.00 -4.39
C GLY A 126 -1.10 9.93 -5.37
N GLY A 127 -1.17 10.19 -6.68
CA GLY A 127 -0.70 9.28 -7.73
C GLY A 127 0.79 8.97 -7.64
N LEU A 128 1.63 9.98 -7.35
CA LEU A 128 3.06 9.75 -7.07
C LEU A 128 3.26 8.91 -5.80
N GLY A 129 2.49 9.14 -4.76
CA GLY A 129 2.49 8.32 -3.56
C GLY A 129 2.12 6.87 -3.84
N ALA A 130 1.03 6.63 -4.57
CA ALA A 130 0.56 5.31 -4.98
C ALA A 130 1.60 4.57 -5.82
N SER A 131 2.29 5.26 -6.75
CA SER A 131 3.33 4.67 -7.60
C SER A 131 4.57 4.20 -6.83
N LEU A 132 4.82 4.74 -5.63
CA LEU A 132 5.84 4.26 -4.69
C LEU A 132 5.36 3.08 -3.85
N LEU A 133 4.09 3.09 -3.44
CA LEU A 133 3.52 2.10 -2.52
C LEU A 133 3.52 0.69 -3.10
N LEU A 134 3.04 0.52 -4.33
CA LEU A 134 2.87 -0.80 -4.94
C LEU A 134 4.19 -1.57 -5.09
N PRO A 135 5.25 -1.02 -5.71
CA PRO A 135 6.52 -1.74 -5.84
C PRO A 135 7.23 -1.91 -4.50
N ALA A 136 7.16 -0.92 -3.60
CA ALA A 136 7.75 -1.02 -2.28
C ALA A 136 7.07 -2.12 -1.43
N MET A 137 5.75 -2.24 -1.49
CA MET A 137 5.01 -3.33 -0.85
C MET A 137 5.46 -4.70 -1.36
N GLN A 138 5.52 -4.89 -2.69
CA GLN A 138 5.95 -6.14 -3.28
C GLN A 138 7.38 -6.49 -2.85
N SER A 139 8.28 -5.51 -2.87
CA SER A 139 9.66 -5.67 -2.41
C SER A 139 9.75 -6.02 -0.92
N LEU A 140 8.91 -5.43 -0.07
CA LEU A 140 8.83 -5.78 1.36
C LEU A 140 8.33 -7.21 1.56
N ILE A 141 7.32 -7.64 0.82
CA ILE A 141 6.82 -9.01 0.90
C ILE A 141 7.91 -10.00 0.46
N HIS A 142 8.56 -9.75 -0.68
CA HIS A 142 9.61 -10.65 -1.19
C HIS A 142 10.84 -10.70 -0.27
N GLY A 143 11.19 -9.61 0.37
CA GLY A 143 12.37 -9.55 1.24
C GLY A 143 12.16 -10.07 2.66
N ASN A 144 10.91 -10.26 3.11
CA ASN A 144 10.60 -10.69 4.47
C ASN A 144 9.87 -12.04 4.56
N PHE A 145 9.37 -12.57 3.44
CA PHE A 145 8.59 -13.80 3.44
C PHE A 145 8.99 -14.70 2.28
N GLU A 146 9.01 -16.02 2.52
CA GLU A 146 9.35 -17.04 1.53
C GLU A 146 8.29 -18.14 1.45
N GLY A 147 8.28 -18.87 0.35
CA GLY A 147 7.44 -20.04 0.14
C GLY A 147 5.97 -19.81 0.50
N ALA A 148 5.41 -20.70 1.32
CA ALA A 148 4.01 -20.66 1.75
C ALA A 148 3.66 -19.41 2.58
N ALA A 149 4.61 -18.84 3.34
CA ALA A 149 4.39 -17.62 4.09
C ALA A 149 4.16 -16.41 3.17
N ARG A 150 4.94 -16.28 2.09
CA ARG A 150 4.77 -15.25 1.06
C ARG A 150 3.38 -15.36 0.40
N ALA A 151 2.96 -16.57 0.04
CA ALA A 151 1.64 -16.80 -0.54
C ALA A 151 0.51 -16.37 0.39
N LYS A 152 0.63 -16.64 1.70
CA LYS A 152 -0.35 -16.20 2.71
C LYS A 152 -0.43 -14.67 2.82
N VAL A 153 0.71 -13.97 2.76
CA VAL A 153 0.72 -12.49 2.79
C VAL A 153 0.06 -11.92 1.56
N TYR A 154 0.35 -12.43 0.37
CA TYR A 154 -0.35 -12.00 -0.86
C TYR A 154 -1.84 -12.29 -0.81
N ALA A 155 -2.25 -13.45 -0.27
CA ALA A 155 -3.66 -13.77 -0.09
C ALA A 155 -4.35 -12.80 0.88
N LEU A 156 -3.69 -12.43 1.99
CA LEU A 156 -4.21 -11.44 2.94
C LEU A 156 -4.39 -10.06 2.30
N VAL A 157 -3.35 -9.58 1.58
CA VAL A 157 -3.40 -8.30 0.86
C VAL A 157 -4.49 -8.33 -0.21
N GLY A 158 -4.55 -9.37 -1.02
CA GLY A 158 -5.59 -9.53 -2.07
C GLY A 158 -6.99 -9.59 -1.49
N ALA A 159 -7.19 -10.32 -0.38
CA ALA A 159 -8.49 -10.38 0.30
C ALA A 159 -8.90 -9.01 0.86
N SER A 160 -7.97 -8.25 1.46
CA SER A 160 -8.24 -6.90 1.96
C SER A 160 -8.64 -5.94 0.84
N MET A 161 -7.97 -6.00 -0.31
CA MET A 161 -8.31 -5.21 -1.50
C MET A 161 -9.70 -5.59 -2.06
N ALA A 162 -10.02 -6.89 -2.12
CA ALA A 162 -11.33 -7.37 -2.59
C ALA A 162 -12.46 -6.91 -1.66
N ILE A 163 -12.26 -6.98 -0.34
CA ILE A 163 -13.21 -6.48 0.64
C ILE A 163 -13.38 -4.96 0.47
N ALA A 164 -12.28 -4.22 0.35
CA ALA A 164 -12.30 -2.77 0.13
C ALA A 164 -13.09 -2.39 -1.14
N ALA A 165 -12.86 -3.09 -2.24
CA ALA A 165 -13.58 -2.88 -3.50
C ALA A 165 -15.09 -3.18 -3.39
N ALA A 166 -15.46 -4.17 -2.56
CA ALA A 166 -16.85 -4.53 -2.34
C ALA A 166 -17.59 -3.53 -1.45
N ILE A 167 -16.96 -3.10 -0.34
CA ILE A 167 -17.61 -2.21 0.64
C ILE A 167 -17.43 -0.72 0.32
N GLY A 168 -16.37 -0.35 -0.42
CA GLY A 168 -16.08 1.05 -0.77
C GLY A 168 -17.23 1.78 -1.41
N PRO A 169 -17.90 1.24 -2.46
CA PRO A 169 -19.06 1.87 -3.06
C PRO A 169 -20.25 2.03 -2.10
N LEU A 170 -20.45 1.09 -1.18
CA LEU A 170 -21.50 1.18 -0.16
C LEU A 170 -21.21 2.31 0.83
N ILE A 171 -19.99 2.37 1.34
CA ILE A 171 -19.55 3.43 2.24
C ILE A 171 -19.62 4.79 1.52
N GLY A 172 -19.09 4.89 0.29
CA GLY A 172 -19.12 6.10 -0.52
C GLY A 172 -20.54 6.57 -0.79
N GLY A 173 -21.44 5.67 -1.15
CA GLY A 173 -22.85 5.98 -1.38
C GLY A 173 -23.55 6.50 -0.12
N VAL A 174 -23.31 5.88 1.03
CA VAL A 174 -23.86 6.35 2.32
C VAL A 174 -23.31 7.72 2.68
N ILE A 175 -21.99 7.91 2.59
CA ILE A 175 -21.31 9.18 2.93
C ILE A 175 -21.83 10.32 2.05
N THR A 176 -21.89 10.12 0.74
CA THR A 176 -22.34 11.15 -0.20
C THR A 176 -23.83 11.47 -0.09
N THR A 177 -24.65 10.51 0.37
CA THR A 177 -26.09 10.71 0.55
C THR A 177 -26.43 11.45 1.84
N PHE A 178 -25.75 11.13 2.94
CA PHE A 178 -26.10 11.64 4.28
C PHE A 178 -25.18 12.75 4.80
N TRP A 179 -23.97 12.87 4.23
CA TRP A 179 -22.98 13.89 4.62
C TRP A 179 -22.42 14.59 3.39
N SER A 180 -21.09 14.60 3.25
CA SER A 180 -20.37 15.25 2.15
C SER A 180 -19.30 14.33 1.61
N TRP A 181 -19.00 14.41 0.32
CA TRP A 181 -17.88 13.71 -0.29
C TRP A 181 -16.50 14.10 0.30
N ARG A 182 -16.46 15.16 1.10
CA ARG A 182 -15.23 15.66 1.78
C ARG A 182 -14.92 14.99 3.11
N VAL A 183 -15.71 14.03 3.57
CA VAL A 183 -15.56 13.35 4.88
C VAL A 183 -14.58 12.20 4.84
#